data_5db5e435324eea638f7bdb0c76329db8
#
_entry.id   5db5e435324eea638f7bdb0c76329db8
#
_cell.length_a   1.000
_cell.length_b   1.000
_cell.length_c   1.000
_cell.angle_alpha   90.00
_cell.angle_beta   90.00
_cell.angle_gamma   90.00
#
_symmetry.space_group_name_H-M   'P 1'
#
loop_
_entity.id
_entity.type
_entity.pdbx_description
1 polymer ?
#
loop_
_entity_poly.entity_id
_entity_poly.type
_entity_poly.pdbx_seq_one_letter_code
_entity_poly.pdbx_strand_id
1 'polypeptide(L)'
;MKIYALTILLVLVGSVTNVSAQTAQRARDLGVPFEGTPGPLNSITDVNGVEVGYRTLVSGEGKLQVGVGPVRTGVTAIFPRGKSAVDPVFAGWFTENGNGEMTGTTWVEESGFLYGPVMITNTHSVGVVRDTVIDWQLKHGTPIPLEDWWSLPVVAETWDGELNDINGFHVKAGDAIAAMQDAHPGPIAEGNVGGGTGMVCFEFKGGTGTSSRKLPENLGGYTVGVLVQCNFGIRHLLRIAGAPVGYEIPLDTHRSDVGSIIVVVATDAPLLPHQMKRIARRVTLGLGRLGSISGNDSGDIFIAFSTANAGAGLAQKSANVRMLANGLMDSLFEATVQATEEAVVNAMIAAKTMTGINGHTVEALPHDRLSEVLRKYNRLTVK
;
A
#
# COMPACT_ATOMS: atom_id res chain seq x y z
N MET A 1 -7.17 76.54 8.15
CA MET A 1 -6.34 75.58 8.87
C MET A 1 -6.80 74.16 8.46
N LYS A 2 -6.11 73.50 7.54
CA LYS A 2 -6.46 72.15 7.07
C LYS A 2 -5.53 71.16 7.76
N ILE A 3 -6.12 70.26 8.55
CA ILE A 3 -5.41 69.18 9.25
C ILE A 3 -5.36 68.00 8.30
N TYR A 4 -4.17 67.55 7.87
CA TYR A 4 -3.94 66.34 7.13
C TYR A 4 -3.71 65.19 8.12
N ALA A 5 -4.58 64.19 8.11
CA ALA A 5 -4.40 62.95 8.87
C ALA A 5 -3.50 62.02 8.06
N LEU A 6 -2.37 61.63 8.62
CA LEU A 6 -1.41 60.68 8.06
C LEU A 6 -1.80 59.26 8.52
N THR A 7 -2.31 58.46 7.60
CA THR A 7 -2.63 57.03 7.88
C THR A 7 -1.37 56.21 7.66
N ILE A 8 -0.82 55.65 8.75
CA ILE A 8 0.32 54.68 8.70
C ILE A 8 -0.25 53.29 8.44
N LEU A 9 0.07 52.73 7.28
CA LEU A 9 -0.25 51.35 6.91
C LEU A 9 0.83 50.43 7.50
N LEU A 10 0.51 49.67 8.54
CA LEU A 10 1.38 48.64 9.09
C LEU A 10 1.29 47.40 8.19
N VAL A 11 2.35 47.12 7.42
CA VAL A 11 2.49 45.83 6.69
C VAL A 11 3.05 44.79 7.64
N LEU A 12 2.19 43.86 8.07
CA LEU A 12 2.61 42.66 8.77
C LEU A 12 3.25 41.70 7.76
N VAL A 13 4.56 41.61 7.77
CA VAL A 13 5.30 40.55 7.05
C VAL A 13 5.19 39.26 7.88
N GLY A 14 4.22 38.42 7.52
CA GLY A 14 4.11 37.08 8.08
C GLY A 14 5.28 36.22 7.62
N SER A 15 6.18 35.84 8.52
CA SER A 15 7.22 34.85 8.26
C SER A 15 6.57 33.49 8.03
N VAL A 16 6.52 33.04 6.77
CA VAL A 16 6.16 31.66 6.45
C VAL A 16 7.34 30.78 6.89
N THR A 17 7.25 30.21 8.08
CA THR A 17 8.16 29.12 8.49
C THR A 17 7.82 27.92 7.64
N ASN A 18 8.68 27.60 6.67
CA ASN A 18 8.68 26.31 6.02
C ASN A 18 8.97 25.25 7.08
N VAL A 19 7.91 24.63 7.61
CA VAL A 19 8.05 23.39 8.36
C VAL A 19 8.44 22.35 7.32
N SER A 20 9.74 22.09 7.20
CA SER A 20 10.24 20.93 6.50
C SER A 20 9.57 19.72 7.15
N ALA A 21 8.68 19.05 6.41
CA ALA A 21 8.11 17.80 6.86
C ALA A 21 9.31 16.84 7.08
N GLN A 22 9.61 16.55 8.34
CA GLN A 22 10.63 15.58 8.69
C GLN A 22 10.17 14.25 8.06
N THR A 23 10.88 13.80 7.04
CA THR A 23 10.59 12.50 6.41
C THR A 23 10.60 11.44 7.50
N ALA A 24 9.50 10.68 7.61
CA ALA A 24 9.39 9.61 8.59
C ALA A 24 10.58 8.66 8.44
N GLN A 25 11.16 8.23 9.57
CA GLN A 25 12.29 7.32 9.57
C GLN A 25 11.88 5.99 8.94
N ARG A 26 12.70 5.47 8.03
CA ARG A 26 12.47 4.20 7.33
C ARG A 26 13.46 3.14 7.80
N ALA A 27 13.21 1.89 7.44
CA ALA A 27 14.01 0.77 7.92
C ALA A 27 15.50 0.87 7.52
N ARG A 28 15.81 1.35 6.32
CA ARG A 28 17.19 1.62 5.89
C ARG A 28 17.86 2.73 6.70
N ASP A 29 17.11 3.70 7.21
CA ASP A 29 17.64 4.76 8.06
C ASP A 29 18.08 4.24 9.43
N LEU A 30 17.41 3.18 9.91
CA LEU A 30 17.78 2.43 11.11
C LEU A 30 18.94 1.46 10.88
N GLY A 31 19.47 1.33 9.66
CA GLY A 31 20.54 0.42 9.32
C GLY A 31 20.09 -1.03 9.08
N VAL A 32 18.80 -1.28 8.84
CA VAL A 32 18.33 -2.61 8.42
C VAL A 32 18.89 -2.91 7.03
N PRO A 33 19.62 -4.02 6.84
CA PRO A 33 20.18 -4.38 5.55
C PRO A 33 19.14 -5.02 4.65
N PHE A 34 18.87 -4.41 3.50
CA PHE A 34 18.05 -4.99 2.46
C PHE A 34 18.85 -5.14 1.18
N GLU A 35 18.62 -6.24 0.48
CA GLU A 35 19.23 -6.55 -0.80
C GLU A 35 18.61 -5.70 -1.93
N GLY A 36 19.34 -5.62 -3.05
CA GLY A 36 18.92 -4.88 -4.24
C GLY A 36 19.03 -3.36 -4.11
N THR A 37 19.02 -2.68 -5.25
CA THR A 37 19.13 -1.22 -5.33
C THR A 37 17.75 -0.59 -5.34
N PRO A 38 17.38 0.24 -4.35
CA PRO A 38 16.12 0.95 -4.39
C PRO A 38 16.10 2.00 -5.51
N GLY A 39 14.90 2.35 -6.00
CA GLY A 39 14.71 3.55 -6.79
C GLY A 39 14.87 4.83 -5.95
N PRO A 40 14.80 6.02 -6.57
CA PRO A 40 15.07 7.29 -5.90
C PRO A 40 14.21 7.57 -4.67
N LEU A 41 12.95 7.14 -4.68
CA LEU A 41 12.00 7.30 -3.57
C LEU A 41 11.90 6.05 -2.71
N ASN A 42 12.43 4.92 -3.20
CA ASN A 42 12.22 3.59 -2.62
C ASN A 42 10.72 3.32 -2.37
N SER A 43 9.88 3.60 -3.35
CA SER A 43 8.42 3.60 -3.28
C SER A 43 7.81 2.98 -4.54
N ILE A 44 6.56 2.53 -4.46
CA ILE A 44 5.80 2.09 -5.64
C ILE A 44 5.71 3.18 -6.71
N THR A 45 5.75 4.44 -6.31
CA THR A 45 5.74 5.62 -7.19
C THR A 45 7.04 5.86 -7.95
N ASP A 46 8.09 5.06 -7.73
CA ASP A 46 9.26 5.00 -8.61
C ASP A 46 8.93 4.37 -9.97
N VAL A 47 7.84 3.61 -10.05
CA VAL A 47 7.31 3.14 -11.34
C VAL A 47 6.55 4.28 -12.00
N ASN A 48 7.07 4.73 -13.13
CA ASN A 48 6.54 5.90 -13.82
C ASN A 48 5.04 5.79 -14.14
N GLY A 49 4.30 6.84 -13.81
CA GLY A 49 2.86 6.94 -13.97
C GLY A 49 2.05 6.48 -12.77
N VAL A 50 2.65 5.76 -11.81
CA VAL A 50 1.94 5.34 -10.60
C VAL A 50 1.70 6.54 -9.68
N GLU A 51 0.43 6.72 -9.28
CA GLU A 51 0.01 7.70 -8.30
C GLU A 51 -0.69 7.02 -7.13
N VAL A 52 -0.45 7.52 -5.91
CA VAL A 52 -1.05 6.98 -4.68
C VAL A 52 -1.66 8.13 -3.88
N GLY A 53 -2.86 7.90 -3.33
CA GLY A 53 -3.54 8.85 -2.48
C GLY A 53 -4.24 8.17 -1.30
N TYR A 54 -4.51 8.96 -0.26
CA TYR A 54 -5.04 8.46 1.01
C TYR A 54 -6.20 9.29 1.53
N ARG A 55 -7.13 8.59 2.19
CA ARG A 55 -8.06 9.20 3.14
C ARG A 55 -7.98 8.46 4.46
N THR A 56 -7.48 9.12 5.49
CA THR A 56 -7.33 8.60 6.85
C THR A 56 -8.47 9.09 7.72
N LEU A 57 -9.12 8.19 8.45
CA LEU A 57 -10.24 8.48 9.35
C LEU A 57 -9.86 8.09 10.78
N VAL A 58 -9.65 9.07 11.65
CA VAL A 58 -9.32 8.89 13.08
C VAL A 58 -10.21 9.83 13.89
N SER A 59 -11.09 9.25 14.73
CA SER A 59 -11.95 10.03 15.63
C SER A 59 -12.44 9.19 16.80
N GLY A 60 -12.87 9.85 17.87
CA GLY A 60 -13.44 9.22 19.04
C GLY A 60 -12.45 8.42 19.89
N GLU A 61 -12.81 8.16 21.14
CA GLU A 61 -12.04 7.40 22.12
C GLU A 61 -12.99 6.63 23.05
N GLY A 62 -12.46 5.67 23.83
CA GLY A 62 -13.18 4.96 24.88
C GLY A 62 -13.91 3.70 24.38
N LYS A 63 -15.10 3.43 24.95
CA LYS A 63 -15.85 2.22 24.67
C LYS A 63 -16.43 2.22 23.27
N LEU A 64 -16.46 1.03 22.66
CA LEU A 64 -17.11 0.81 21.36
C LEU A 64 -18.60 1.18 21.45
N GLN A 65 -19.02 2.06 20.53
CA GLN A 65 -20.42 2.36 20.24
C GLN A 65 -20.61 2.28 18.73
N VAL A 66 -21.27 1.23 18.27
CA VAL A 66 -21.49 0.98 16.83
C VAL A 66 -22.15 2.19 16.16
N GLY A 67 -21.55 2.68 15.09
CA GLY A 67 -21.98 3.89 14.37
C GLY A 67 -21.45 5.21 14.93
N VAL A 68 -20.77 5.18 16.09
CA VAL A 68 -20.15 6.36 16.73
C VAL A 68 -18.62 6.26 16.77
N GLY A 69 -18.09 5.10 17.07
CA GLY A 69 -16.63 4.87 17.11
C GLY A 69 -16.16 4.18 18.39
N PRO A 70 -14.85 4.22 18.69
CA PRO A 70 -13.75 4.91 18.00
C PRO A 70 -13.51 4.47 16.55
N VAL A 71 -13.13 5.42 15.69
CA VAL A 71 -12.85 5.21 14.27
C VAL A 71 -11.35 5.20 14.02
N ARG A 72 -10.82 4.12 13.41
CA ARG A 72 -9.42 3.93 13.05
C ARG A 72 -9.34 3.20 11.71
N THR A 73 -9.68 3.89 10.63
CA THR A 73 -9.84 3.30 9.30
C THR A 73 -9.46 4.27 8.18
N GLY A 74 -9.67 3.90 6.92
CA GLY A 74 -9.44 4.78 5.80
C GLY A 74 -9.50 4.07 4.45
N VAL A 75 -9.06 4.79 3.43
CA VAL A 75 -9.01 4.33 2.03
C VAL A 75 -7.67 4.71 1.41
N THR A 76 -7.08 3.77 0.68
CA THR A 76 -5.89 3.98 -0.18
C THR A 76 -6.30 3.81 -1.63
N ALA A 77 -5.88 4.72 -2.51
CA ALA A 77 -6.08 4.65 -3.95
C ALA A 77 -4.74 4.53 -4.66
N ILE A 78 -4.61 3.59 -5.61
CA ILE A 78 -3.39 3.39 -6.40
C ILE A 78 -3.80 3.40 -7.88
N PHE A 79 -3.35 4.43 -8.61
CA PHE A 79 -3.61 4.56 -10.05
C PHE A 79 -2.39 4.08 -10.84
N PRO A 80 -2.55 3.09 -11.72
CA PRO A 80 -1.43 2.54 -12.50
C PRO A 80 -0.75 3.54 -13.45
N ARG A 81 -1.54 4.47 -14.03
CA ARG A 81 -1.06 5.48 -14.99
C ARG A 81 -1.58 6.88 -14.69
N GLY A 82 -1.72 7.21 -13.40
CA GLY A 82 -2.29 8.46 -12.95
C GLY A 82 -3.81 8.52 -13.07
N LYS A 83 -4.41 9.42 -12.31
CA LYS A 83 -5.88 9.52 -12.16
C LYS A 83 -6.62 10.06 -13.38
N SER A 84 -5.92 10.61 -14.35
CA SER A 84 -6.51 11.06 -15.62
C SER A 84 -6.50 10.00 -16.73
N ALA A 85 -5.81 8.89 -16.53
CA ALA A 85 -5.70 7.84 -17.52
C ALA A 85 -6.93 6.91 -17.48
N VAL A 86 -7.50 6.65 -18.65
CA VAL A 86 -8.58 5.66 -18.85
C VAL A 86 -8.08 4.36 -19.46
N ASP A 87 -6.82 4.32 -19.88
CA ASP A 87 -6.19 3.17 -20.52
C ASP A 87 -5.88 2.06 -19.48
N PRO A 88 -6.46 0.86 -19.64
CA PRO A 88 -6.18 -0.25 -18.72
C PRO A 88 -4.75 -0.77 -18.88
N VAL A 89 -4.26 -1.44 -17.85
CA VAL A 89 -2.92 -2.02 -17.80
C VAL A 89 -2.97 -3.54 -17.75
N PHE A 90 -1.97 -4.22 -18.33
CA PHE A 90 -1.83 -5.65 -18.11
C PHE A 90 -1.60 -5.96 -16.64
N ALA A 91 -2.37 -6.92 -16.13
CA ALA A 91 -2.32 -7.31 -14.73
C ALA A 91 -2.47 -8.82 -14.53
N GLY A 92 -2.11 -9.26 -13.35
CA GLY A 92 -2.35 -10.62 -12.87
C GLY A 92 -2.43 -10.60 -11.34
N TRP A 93 -3.15 -11.55 -10.78
CA TRP A 93 -3.38 -11.64 -9.34
C TRP A 93 -3.08 -13.03 -8.80
N PHE A 94 -2.92 -13.14 -7.50
CA PHE A 94 -2.73 -14.41 -6.81
C PHE A 94 -3.26 -14.30 -5.38
N THR A 95 -4.00 -15.31 -4.95
CA THR A 95 -4.38 -15.49 -3.54
C THR A 95 -3.52 -16.60 -2.92
N GLU A 96 -2.84 -16.28 -1.84
CA GLU A 96 -2.09 -17.24 -1.03
C GLU A 96 -3.05 -18.04 -0.15
N ASN A 97 -3.94 -17.32 0.53
CA ASN A 97 -5.10 -17.86 1.22
C ASN A 97 -6.28 -16.88 1.08
N GLY A 98 -7.50 -17.37 1.29
CA GLY A 98 -8.70 -16.75 0.80
C GLY A 98 -9.66 -16.20 1.86
N ASN A 99 -9.25 -16.00 3.12
CA ASN A 99 -10.09 -15.35 4.10
C ASN A 99 -10.02 -13.81 3.95
N GLY A 100 -10.37 -13.31 2.77
CA GLY A 100 -10.33 -11.91 2.41
C GLY A 100 -11.01 -11.65 1.08
N GLU A 101 -11.15 -10.40 0.69
CA GLU A 101 -11.81 -9.98 -0.54
C GLU A 101 -10.94 -9.07 -1.39
N MET A 102 -10.93 -9.34 -2.70
CA MET A 102 -10.46 -8.44 -3.74
C MET A 102 -11.45 -8.53 -4.91
N THR A 103 -12.26 -7.52 -5.10
CA THR A 103 -13.27 -7.50 -6.17
C THR A 103 -12.62 -7.38 -7.55
N GLY A 104 -13.37 -7.68 -8.62
CA GLY A 104 -12.91 -7.51 -10.01
C GLY A 104 -11.84 -8.49 -10.48
N THR A 105 -11.30 -9.35 -9.61
CA THR A 105 -10.20 -10.28 -9.93
C THR A 105 -10.57 -11.34 -10.96
N THR A 106 -11.83 -11.77 -11.01
CA THR A 106 -12.32 -12.69 -12.05
C THR A 106 -12.18 -12.10 -13.46
N TRP A 107 -12.43 -10.79 -13.59
CA TRP A 107 -12.24 -10.13 -14.89
C TRP A 107 -10.76 -9.84 -15.19
N VAL A 108 -9.95 -9.53 -14.18
CA VAL A 108 -8.49 -9.44 -14.35
C VAL A 108 -7.92 -10.79 -14.83
N GLU A 109 -8.40 -11.91 -14.28
CA GLU A 109 -7.96 -13.27 -14.71
C GLU A 109 -8.38 -13.58 -16.15
N GLU A 110 -9.60 -13.24 -16.53
CA GLU A 110 -10.16 -13.55 -17.86
C GLU A 110 -9.61 -12.63 -18.94
N SER A 111 -9.61 -11.31 -18.70
CA SER A 111 -9.22 -10.32 -19.70
C SER A 111 -7.71 -10.05 -19.74
N GLY A 112 -7.01 -10.28 -18.64
CA GLY A 112 -5.62 -9.87 -18.45
C GLY A 112 -5.43 -8.38 -18.17
N PHE A 113 -6.51 -7.61 -17.95
CA PHE A 113 -6.45 -6.17 -17.76
C PHE A 113 -7.03 -5.72 -16.43
N LEU A 114 -6.37 -4.74 -15.83
CA LEU A 114 -6.86 -3.93 -14.72
C LEU A 114 -7.38 -2.60 -15.26
N TYR A 115 -8.63 -2.28 -14.96
CA TYR A 115 -9.33 -1.04 -15.33
C TYR A 115 -9.45 -0.11 -14.12
N GLY A 116 -8.87 1.09 -14.23
CA GLY A 116 -8.92 2.09 -13.16
C GLY A 116 -7.98 1.80 -11.99
N PRO A 117 -8.24 2.41 -10.82
CA PRO A 117 -7.39 2.25 -9.64
C PRO A 117 -7.57 0.88 -8.97
N VAL A 118 -6.53 0.47 -8.24
CA VAL A 118 -6.66 -0.49 -7.13
C VAL A 118 -6.98 0.31 -5.88
N MET A 119 -8.09 -0.03 -5.22
CA MET A 119 -8.47 0.58 -3.94
C MET A 119 -8.25 -0.41 -2.81
N ILE A 120 -7.83 0.08 -1.63
CA ILE A 120 -7.69 -0.75 -0.43
C ILE A 120 -8.37 -0.04 0.75
N THR A 121 -9.19 -0.78 1.51
CA THR A 121 -9.94 -0.25 2.65
C THR A 121 -10.10 -1.32 3.74
N ASN A 122 -11.13 -1.22 4.58
CA ASN A 122 -11.48 -2.28 5.53
C ASN A 122 -12.56 -3.23 4.98
N THR A 123 -12.72 -4.38 5.63
CA THR A 123 -13.60 -5.48 5.20
C THR A 123 -15.04 -5.04 4.92
N HIS A 124 -15.64 -4.19 5.77
CA HIS A 124 -17.03 -3.79 5.62
C HIS A 124 -17.26 -2.60 4.69
N SER A 125 -16.17 -2.01 4.15
CA SER A 125 -16.25 -0.83 3.30
C SER A 125 -16.02 -1.11 1.81
N VAL A 126 -15.74 -2.36 1.43
CA VAL A 126 -15.49 -2.76 0.02
C VAL A 126 -16.64 -2.32 -0.90
N GLY A 127 -17.89 -2.55 -0.50
CA GLY A 127 -19.07 -2.22 -1.31
C GLY A 127 -19.16 -0.72 -1.65
N VAL A 128 -19.11 0.15 -0.64
CA VAL A 128 -19.21 1.61 -0.84
C VAL A 128 -18.02 2.15 -1.66
N VAL A 129 -16.81 1.64 -1.46
CA VAL A 129 -15.63 2.05 -2.24
C VAL A 129 -15.76 1.60 -3.69
N ARG A 130 -16.22 0.34 -3.92
CA ARG A 130 -16.44 -0.19 -5.27
C ARG A 130 -17.44 0.63 -6.08
N ASP A 131 -18.59 0.92 -5.50
CA ASP A 131 -19.62 1.73 -6.15
C ASP A 131 -19.13 3.14 -6.44
N THR A 132 -18.33 3.70 -5.54
CA THR A 132 -17.72 5.03 -5.71
C THR A 132 -16.70 5.05 -6.85
N VAL A 133 -15.91 3.99 -7.06
CA VAL A 133 -14.99 3.92 -8.20
C VAL A 133 -15.75 3.96 -9.53
N ILE A 134 -16.91 3.28 -9.62
CA ILE A 134 -17.76 3.31 -10.82
C ILE A 134 -18.25 4.74 -11.07
N ASP A 135 -18.78 5.42 -10.04
CA ASP A 135 -19.23 6.81 -10.12
C ASP A 135 -18.06 7.77 -10.52
N TRP A 136 -16.87 7.54 -9.97
CA TRP A 136 -15.67 8.29 -10.32
C TRP A 136 -15.32 8.14 -11.80
N GLN A 137 -15.29 6.92 -12.33
CA GLN A 137 -14.97 6.65 -13.73
C GLN A 137 -15.98 7.28 -14.68
N LEU A 138 -17.28 7.22 -14.36
CA LEU A 138 -18.33 7.91 -15.14
C LEU A 138 -18.09 9.41 -15.25
N LYS A 139 -17.56 10.04 -14.20
CA LYS A 139 -17.34 11.51 -14.15
C LYS A 139 -16.00 11.95 -14.74
N HIS A 140 -14.99 11.07 -14.77
CA HIS A 140 -13.62 11.41 -15.18
C HIS A 140 -13.24 10.85 -16.56
N GLY A 141 -14.12 10.12 -17.19
CA GLY A 141 -13.97 9.55 -18.52
C GLY A 141 -13.98 8.04 -18.54
N THR A 142 -14.54 7.51 -19.59
CA THR A 142 -14.65 6.07 -19.86
C THR A 142 -13.91 5.73 -21.16
N PRO A 143 -13.32 4.52 -21.27
CA PRO A 143 -12.56 4.14 -22.45
C PRO A 143 -13.41 3.87 -23.69
N ILE A 144 -14.72 3.70 -23.54
CA ILE A 144 -15.71 3.43 -24.60
C ILE A 144 -16.98 4.27 -24.36
N PRO A 145 -17.90 4.40 -25.34
CA PRO A 145 -19.18 5.09 -25.17
C PRO A 145 -19.98 4.59 -23.97
N LEU A 146 -20.71 5.49 -23.30
CA LEU A 146 -21.41 5.19 -22.04
C LEU A 146 -22.49 4.12 -22.19
N GLU A 147 -23.13 4.03 -23.32
CA GLU A 147 -24.17 3.03 -23.64
C GLU A 147 -23.64 1.59 -23.62
N ASP A 148 -22.35 1.41 -23.86
CA ASP A 148 -21.67 0.11 -23.88
C ASP A 148 -20.74 -0.09 -22.69
N TRP A 149 -20.61 0.95 -21.82
CA TRP A 149 -19.62 0.94 -20.74
C TRP A 149 -20.12 0.25 -19.47
N TRP A 150 -19.21 -0.50 -18.88
CA TRP A 150 -19.37 -1.14 -17.57
C TRP A 150 -18.00 -1.23 -16.87
N SER A 151 -17.99 -1.44 -15.57
CA SER A 151 -16.76 -1.57 -14.79
C SER A 151 -16.87 -2.63 -13.70
N LEU A 152 -15.77 -3.34 -13.48
CA LEU A 152 -15.56 -4.26 -12.37
C LEU A 152 -14.32 -3.80 -11.58
N PRO A 153 -14.45 -2.77 -10.73
CA PRO A 153 -13.32 -2.20 -10.00
C PRO A 153 -12.63 -3.22 -9.10
N VAL A 154 -11.31 -3.05 -8.93
CA VAL A 154 -10.53 -3.81 -7.96
C VAL A 154 -10.51 -3.04 -6.64
N VAL A 155 -11.19 -3.59 -5.64
CA VAL A 155 -11.19 -3.10 -4.26
C VAL A 155 -10.82 -4.25 -3.35
N ALA A 156 -9.75 -4.08 -2.60
CA ALA A 156 -9.23 -5.05 -1.63
C ALA A 156 -9.43 -4.55 -0.19
N GLU A 157 -9.27 -5.44 0.77
CA GLU A 157 -9.51 -5.12 2.17
C GLU A 157 -8.59 -5.89 3.12
N THR A 158 -8.45 -5.35 4.33
CA THR A 158 -8.00 -6.06 5.52
C THR A 158 -8.85 -5.65 6.72
N TRP A 159 -9.00 -6.56 7.70
CA TRP A 159 -9.86 -6.34 8.86
C TRP A 159 -9.22 -5.40 9.88
N ASP A 160 -9.88 -4.28 10.21
CA ASP A 160 -9.43 -3.28 11.19
C ASP A 160 -10.18 -3.30 12.53
N GLY A 161 -11.06 -4.28 12.74
CA GLY A 161 -11.96 -4.34 13.90
C GLY A 161 -11.28 -4.52 15.25
N GLU A 162 -9.96 -4.65 15.34
CA GLU A 162 -9.21 -4.64 16.60
C GLU A 162 -9.14 -3.23 17.19
N LEU A 163 -9.07 -2.21 16.36
CA LEU A 163 -8.94 -0.80 16.75
C LEU A 163 -10.12 0.07 16.34
N ASN A 164 -10.87 -0.37 15.34
CA ASN A 164 -11.91 0.39 14.66
C ASN A 164 -13.31 -0.13 14.97
N ASP A 165 -14.29 0.76 15.08
CA ASP A 165 -15.72 0.41 14.97
C ASP A 165 -16.05 0.02 13.53
N ILE A 166 -15.65 -1.19 13.13
CA ILE A 166 -15.80 -1.69 11.76
C ILE A 166 -17.30 -1.82 11.37
N ASN A 167 -18.17 -2.12 12.35
CA ASN A 167 -19.61 -2.28 12.14
C ASN A 167 -20.36 -0.95 12.03
N GLY A 168 -19.68 0.18 12.27
CA GLY A 168 -20.24 1.52 12.15
C GLY A 168 -20.27 2.05 10.72
N PHE A 169 -19.66 1.36 9.75
CA PHE A 169 -19.63 1.76 8.33
C PHE A 169 -19.17 3.20 8.14
N HIS A 170 -18.05 3.56 8.77
CA HIS A 170 -17.56 4.95 8.83
C HIS A 170 -17.01 5.46 7.49
N VAL A 171 -16.48 4.60 6.63
CA VAL A 171 -16.06 4.96 5.28
C VAL A 171 -17.28 5.25 4.42
N LYS A 172 -17.29 6.41 3.78
CA LYS A 172 -18.35 6.88 2.89
C LYS A 172 -17.84 7.11 1.47
N ALA A 173 -18.72 7.29 0.50
CA ALA A 173 -18.35 7.61 -0.89
C ALA A 173 -17.41 8.83 -0.97
N GLY A 174 -17.66 9.89 -0.18
CA GLY A 174 -16.80 11.06 -0.11
C GLY A 174 -15.36 10.77 0.32
N ASP A 175 -15.14 9.76 1.16
CA ASP A 175 -13.80 9.37 1.60
C ASP A 175 -13.03 8.63 0.49
N ALA A 176 -13.71 7.77 -0.28
CA ALA A 176 -13.11 7.12 -1.44
C ALA A 176 -12.76 8.13 -2.54
N ILE A 177 -13.67 9.11 -2.79
CA ILE A 177 -13.40 10.23 -3.71
C ILE A 177 -12.18 11.03 -3.24
N ALA A 178 -12.10 11.37 -1.95
CA ALA A 178 -10.99 12.13 -1.39
C ALA A 178 -9.66 11.38 -1.55
N ALA A 179 -9.61 10.06 -1.32
CA ALA A 179 -8.42 9.25 -1.56
C ALA A 179 -7.99 9.26 -3.03
N MET A 180 -8.95 9.15 -3.97
CA MET A 180 -8.67 9.22 -5.40
C MET A 180 -8.19 10.63 -5.83
N GLN A 181 -8.76 11.70 -5.28
CA GLN A 181 -8.34 13.07 -5.55
C GLN A 181 -6.94 13.38 -5.01
N ASP A 182 -6.61 12.84 -3.84
CA ASP A 182 -5.31 13.00 -3.17
C ASP A 182 -4.17 12.29 -3.94
N ALA A 183 -4.48 11.35 -4.84
CA ALA A 183 -3.48 10.58 -5.55
C ALA A 183 -2.48 11.47 -6.31
N HIS A 184 -1.20 11.22 -6.10
CA HIS A 184 -0.09 11.97 -6.69
C HIS A 184 1.16 11.09 -6.89
N PRO A 185 2.05 11.42 -7.82
CA PRO A 185 3.37 10.82 -7.93
C PRO A 185 4.30 11.36 -6.84
N GLY A 186 5.50 10.77 -6.69
CA GLY A 186 6.50 11.25 -5.74
C GLY A 186 6.42 10.55 -4.39
N PRO A 187 6.98 11.16 -3.32
CA PRO A 187 6.99 10.54 -1.99
C PRO A 187 5.57 10.33 -1.46
N ILE A 188 5.31 9.16 -0.87
CA ILE A 188 4.03 8.82 -0.24
C ILE A 188 4.21 8.54 1.25
N ALA A 189 3.15 8.76 2.03
CA ALA A 189 3.14 8.49 3.46
C ALA A 189 3.07 6.98 3.75
N GLU A 190 3.64 6.57 4.90
CA GLU A 190 3.65 5.19 5.39
C GLU A 190 3.13 5.13 6.85
N GLY A 191 2.85 3.93 7.35
CA GLY A 191 2.34 3.69 8.69
C GLY A 191 0.81 3.83 8.78
N ASN A 192 0.33 4.60 9.77
CA ASN A 192 -1.10 4.72 10.10
C ASN A 192 -1.86 5.61 9.11
N VAL A 193 -1.81 5.33 7.83
CA VAL A 193 -2.41 6.16 6.77
C VAL A 193 -3.31 5.36 5.83
N GLY A 194 -4.33 6.02 5.29
CA GLY A 194 -5.28 5.41 4.37
C GLY A 194 -5.93 4.16 4.96
N GLY A 195 -6.11 3.13 4.15
CA GLY A 195 -6.60 1.84 4.59
C GLY A 195 -5.73 1.18 5.66
N GLY A 196 -4.43 1.51 5.73
CA GLY A 196 -3.49 1.01 6.75
C GLY A 196 -3.69 1.56 8.17
N THR A 197 -4.63 2.48 8.38
CA THR A 197 -4.79 3.21 9.64
C THR A 197 -5.00 2.30 10.85
N GLY A 198 -5.93 1.35 10.80
CA GLY A 198 -6.28 0.46 11.93
C GLY A 198 -5.53 -0.87 11.96
N MET A 199 -4.52 -1.08 11.13
CA MET A 199 -3.91 -2.39 10.87
C MET A 199 -2.87 -2.81 11.92
N VAL A 200 -2.76 -4.12 12.12
CA VAL A 200 -1.86 -4.77 13.08
C VAL A 200 -0.98 -5.79 12.36
N CYS A 201 0.34 -5.63 12.42
CA CYS A 201 1.31 -6.41 11.66
C CYS A 201 2.28 -7.12 12.59
N PHE A 202 2.31 -8.44 12.57
CA PHE A 202 3.04 -9.25 13.53
C PHE A 202 2.77 -8.83 15.00
N GLU A 203 1.51 -8.52 15.30
CA GLU A 203 1.03 -8.03 16.61
C GLU A 203 1.72 -6.75 17.11
N PHE A 204 2.43 -6.02 16.23
CA PHE A 204 2.78 -4.62 16.37
C PHE A 204 1.82 -3.76 15.56
N LYS A 205 1.81 -2.47 15.78
CA LYS A 205 1.08 -1.58 14.90
C LYS A 205 1.58 -1.73 13.46
N GLY A 206 0.68 -2.10 12.58
CA GLY A 206 0.89 -2.22 11.15
C GLY A 206 0.49 -0.97 10.38
N GLY A 207 0.25 -1.12 9.09
CA GLY A 207 -0.18 0.01 8.28
C GLY A 207 0.16 -0.12 6.80
N THR A 208 0.26 1.01 6.13
CA THR A 208 0.74 1.11 4.76
C THR A 208 2.26 1.18 4.72
N GLY A 209 2.87 0.43 3.82
CA GLY A 209 4.31 0.50 3.56
C GLY A 209 4.63 0.35 2.09
N THR A 210 5.80 0.84 1.68
CA THR A 210 6.20 0.81 0.29
C THR A 210 7.70 0.61 0.13
N SER A 211 8.11 0.09 -1.02
CA SER A 211 9.51 0.05 -1.44
C SER A 211 9.62 -0.15 -2.96
N SER A 212 10.83 -0.03 -3.49
CA SER A 212 11.11 -0.32 -4.88
C SER A 212 12.47 -0.99 -5.08
N ARG A 213 12.65 -1.58 -6.27
CA ARG A 213 13.94 -2.06 -6.78
C ARG A 213 14.14 -1.59 -8.22
N LYS A 214 15.30 -1.01 -8.48
CA LYS A 214 15.76 -0.62 -9.81
C LYS A 214 16.74 -1.67 -10.30
N LEU A 215 16.43 -2.35 -11.39
CA LEU A 215 17.34 -3.29 -12.01
C LEU A 215 18.45 -2.55 -12.76
N PRO A 216 19.65 -3.13 -12.84
CA PRO A 216 20.73 -2.57 -13.64
C PRO A 216 20.39 -2.62 -15.14
N GLU A 217 21.03 -1.76 -15.94
CA GLU A 217 20.75 -1.59 -17.37
C GLU A 217 20.96 -2.88 -18.19
N ASN A 218 21.96 -3.68 -17.83
CA ASN A 218 22.21 -4.98 -18.48
C ASN A 218 21.11 -6.03 -18.21
N LEU A 219 20.22 -5.79 -17.24
CA LEU A 219 19.00 -6.57 -16.96
C LEU A 219 17.72 -5.83 -17.37
N GLY A 220 17.86 -4.79 -18.23
CA GLY A 220 16.77 -4.02 -18.82
C GLY A 220 16.41 -2.73 -18.11
N GLY A 221 17.08 -2.38 -16.99
CA GLY A 221 16.87 -1.11 -16.28
C GLY A 221 15.45 -0.93 -15.72
N TYR A 222 14.68 -2.00 -15.55
CA TYR A 222 13.29 -1.93 -15.08
C TYR A 222 13.19 -1.60 -13.60
N THR A 223 12.06 -1.04 -13.22
CA THR A 223 11.69 -0.76 -11.84
C THR A 223 10.57 -1.71 -11.40
N VAL A 224 10.71 -2.26 -10.21
CA VAL A 224 9.63 -2.96 -9.49
C VAL A 224 9.32 -2.16 -8.24
N GLY A 225 8.06 -1.73 -8.09
CA GLY A 225 7.57 -1.01 -6.92
C GLY A 225 6.51 -1.84 -6.20
N VAL A 226 6.49 -1.79 -4.88
CA VAL A 226 5.56 -2.53 -4.02
C VAL A 226 4.90 -1.57 -3.03
N LEU A 227 3.58 -1.71 -2.84
CA LEU A 227 2.82 -1.13 -1.74
C LEU A 227 2.07 -2.24 -1.01
N VAL A 228 2.11 -2.19 0.33
CA VAL A 228 1.41 -3.15 1.18
C VAL A 228 0.42 -2.44 2.11
N GLN A 229 -0.71 -3.09 2.40
CA GLN A 229 -1.52 -2.85 3.58
C GLN A 229 -1.31 -4.03 4.52
N CYS A 230 -0.49 -3.82 5.56
CA CYS A 230 0.05 -4.87 6.42
C CYS A 230 -0.82 -5.04 7.67
N ASN A 231 -1.51 -6.18 7.75
CA ASN A 231 -2.39 -6.57 8.86
C ASN A 231 -2.34 -8.08 9.08
N PHE A 232 -1.17 -8.68 9.24
CA PHE A 232 -0.99 -10.12 9.29
C PHE A 232 0.17 -10.53 10.20
N GLY A 233 0.32 -11.82 10.43
CA GLY A 233 1.49 -12.43 11.03
C GLY A 233 1.43 -12.57 12.56
N ILE A 234 2.19 -13.53 13.07
CA ILE A 234 2.28 -13.87 14.49
C ILE A 234 3.63 -13.39 15.04
N ARG A 235 3.62 -12.69 16.17
CA ARG A 235 4.78 -12.04 16.80
C ARG A 235 6.03 -12.91 16.86
N HIS A 236 5.94 -14.10 17.42
CA HIS A 236 7.12 -14.95 17.65
C HIS A 236 7.78 -15.47 16.36
N LEU A 237 7.06 -15.42 15.24
CA LEU A 237 7.59 -15.82 13.94
C LEU A 237 8.35 -14.69 13.23
N LEU A 238 8.16 -13.42 13.63
CA LEU A 238 8.75 -12.27 12.94
C LEU A 238 10.27 -12.39 12.83
N ARG A 239 10.73 -12.26 11.58
CA ARG A 239 12.14 -12.15 11.20
C ARG A 239 12.36 -10.82 10.46
N ILE A 240 13.40 -10.09 10.81
CA ILE A 240 13.84 -8.90 10.05
C ILE A 240 15.31 -9.09 9.74
N ALA A 241 15.68 -9.05 8.48
CA ALA A 241 17.03 -9.36 8.00
C ALA A 241 17.54 -10.72 8.52
N GLY A 242 16.66 -11.70 8.71
CA GLY A 242 16.95 -13.02 9.24
C GLY A 242 17.12 -13.09 10.77
N ALA A 243 17.16 -11.97 11.49
CA ALA A 243 17.17 -11.96 12.96
C ALA A 243 15.78 -12.27 13.52
N PRO A 244 15.65 -13.09 14.59
CA PRO A 244 14.38 -13.52 15.17
C PRO A 244 13.78 -12.42 16.07
N VAL A 245 13.38 -11.28 15.46
CA VAL A 245 12.93 -10.08 16.16
C VAL A 245 11.72 -10.34 17.04
N GLY A 246 10.76 -11.11 16.56
CA GLY A 246 9.57 -11.43 17.34
C GLY A 246 9.82 -12.28 18.58
N TYR A 247 10.86 -13.12 18.55
CA TYR A 247 11.31 -13.87 19.73
C TYR A 247 12.01 -12.97 20.76
N GLU A 248 12.80 -12.00 20.30
CA GLU A 248 13.58 -11.09 21.15
C GLU A 248 12.73 -9.94 21.72
N ILE A 249 11.59 -9.65 21.08
CA ILE A 249 10.61 -8.65 21.53
C ILE A 249 9.25 -9.35 21.66
N PRO A 250 9.09 -10.23 22.67
CA PRO A 250 7.91 -11.05 22.80
C PRO A 250 6.66 -10.24 23.18
N LEU A 251 5.51 -10.84 22.99
CA LEU A 251 4.23 -10.42 23.56
C LEU A 251 3.73 -11.55 24.46
N ASP A 252 3.19 -11.21 25.63
CA ASP A 252 2.75 -12.19 26.64
C ASP A 252 1.48 -12.98 26.24
N THR A 253 0.88 -12.63 25.10
CA THR A 253 -0.32 -13.29 24.58
C THR A 253 0.00 -14.03 23.29
N HIS A 254 -0.41 -15.31 23.20
CA HIS A 254 -0.39 -16.05 21.95
C HIS A 254 -1.71 -15.81 21.21
N ARG A 255 -1.64 -15.15 20.06
CA ARG A 255 -2.77 -15.02 19.14
C ARG A 255 -2.62 -16.00 17.99
N SER A 256 -3.74 -16.42 17.40
CA SER A 256 -3.77 -17.02 16.07
C SER A 256 -3.53 -15.93 15.02
N ASP A 257 -3.02 -16.31 13.85
CA ASP A 257 -2.87 -15.41 12.70
C ASP A 257 -4.25 -15.04 12.16
N VAL A 258 -4.84 -13.99 12.72
CA VAL A 258 -6.18 -13.48 12.37
C VAL A 258 -5.98 -12.16 11.64
N GLY A 259 -5.36 -12.20 10.50
CA GLY A 259 -5.08 -10.97 9.78
C GLY A 259 -5.19 -11.17 8.28
N SER A 260 -4.71 -10.21 7.54
CA SER A 260 -4.66 -10.24 6.08
C SER A 260 -3.55 -9.31 5.59
N ILE A 261 -3.04 -9.54 4.41
CA ILE A 261 -2.18 -8.57 3.75
C ILE A 261 -2.59 -8.38 2.29
N ILE A 262 -2.75 -7.13 1.91
CA ILE A 262 -2.89 -6.79 0.49
C ILE A 262 -1.54 -6.26 -0.01
N VAL A 263 -1.08 -6.82 -1.13
CA VAL A 263 0.14 -6.37 -1.79
C VAL A 263 -0.14 -6.00 -3.25
N VAL A 264 0.25 -4.79 -3.59
CA VAL A 264 0.18 -4.27 -4.97
C VAL A 264 1.60 -4.14 -5.50
N VAL A 265 1.88 -4.80 -6.62
CA VAL A 265 3.17 -4.75 -7.30
C VAL A 265 3.02 -4.02 -8.63
N ALA A 266 3.81 -3.00 -8.86
CA ALA A 266 3.90 -2.27 -10.12
C ALA A 266 5.25 -2.50 -10.79
N THR A 267 5.29 -2.49 -12.13
CA THR A 267 6.55 -2.47 -12.88
C THR A 267 6.38 -1.76 -14.23
N ASP A 268 7.45 -1.18 -14.74
CA ASP A 268 7.56 -0.65 -16.10
C ASP A 268 8.12 -1.69 -17.10
N ALA A 269 8.44 -2.91 -16.65
CA ALA A 269 8.84 -4.00 -17.53
C ALA A 269 7.66 -4.42 -18.44
N PRO A 270 7.89 -4.69 -19.75
CA PRO A 270 6.84 -5.08 -20.69
C PRO A 270 6.43 -6.54 -20.46
N LEU A 271 5.58 -6.74 -19.46
CA LEU A 271 5.07 -8.05 -19.06
C LEU A 271 3.63 -8.26 -19.53
N LEU A 272 3.33 -9.47 -19.95
CA LEU A 272 1.97 -9.90 -20.29
C LEU A 272 1.24 -10.46 -19.04
N PRO A 273 -0.09 -10.61 -19.06
CA PRO A 273 -0.89 -11.01 -17.90
C PRO A 273 -0.39 -12.25 -17.18
N HIS A 274 -0.05 -13.31 -17.91
CA HIS A 274 0.47 -14.55 -17.32
C HIS A 274 1.85 -14.34 -16.62
N GLN A 275 2.67 -13.39 -17.09
CA GLN A 275 3.92 -13.02 -16.46
C GLN A 275 3.65 -12.17 -15.20
N MET A 276 2.64 -11.28 -15.23
CA MET A 276 2.20 -10.53 -14.05
C MET A 276 1.68 -11.44 -12.95
N LYS A 277 0.94 -12.50 -13.28
CA LYS A 277 0.53 -13.53 -12.32
C LYS A 277 1.74 -14.23 -11.67
N ARG A 278 2.82 -14.45 -12.43
CA ARG A 278 4.07 -15.00 -11.89
C ARG A 278 4.78 -14.02 -10.95
N ILE A 279 4.70 -12.72 -11.21
CA ILE A 279 5.19 -11.67 -10.29
C ILE A 279 4.38 -11.71 -8.99
N ALA A 280 3.04 -11.64 -9.06
CA ALA A 280 2.17 -11.68 -7.89
C ALA A 280 2.47 -12.89 -6.97
N ARG A 281 2.71 -14.07 -7.53
CA ARG A 281 3.11 -15.26 -6.78
C ARG A 281 4.42 -15.13 -6.00
N ARG A 282 5.34 -14.27 -6.39
CA ARG A 282 6.64 -14.09 -5.70
C ARG A 282 6.51 -13.27 -4.42
N VAL A 283 5.42 -12.53 -4.27
CA VAL A 283 5.09 -11.84 -3.02
C VAL A 283 5.13 -12.81 -1.82
N THR A 284 4.57 -14.01 -1.96
CA THR A 284 4.61 -15.09 -0.96
C THR A 284 6.01 -15.32 -0.38
N LEU A 285 7.05 -15.31 -1.24
CA LEU A 285 8.43 -15.55 -0.81
C LEU A 285 8.97 -14.37 0.01
N GLY A 286 8.54 -13.15 -0.29
CA GLY A 286 8.88 -11.96 0.51
C GLY A 286 8.25 -12.00 1.90
N LEU A 287 6.99 -12.45 2.00
CA LEU A 287 6.30 -12.65 3.28
C LEU A 287 6.94 -13.80 4.08
N GLY A 288 7.32 -14.88 3.42
CA GLY A 288 8.03 -16.00 4.03
C GLY A 288 9.38 -15.60 4.64
N ARG A 289 10.12 -14.64 4.05
CA ARG A 289 11.37 -14.09 4.61
C ARG A 289 11.16 -13.39 5.97
N LEU A 290 9.96 -12.83 6.17
CA LEU A 290 9.56 -12.19 7.43
C LEU A 290 9.03 -13.18 8.46
N GLY A 291 8.91 -14.46 8.10
CA GLY A 291 8.42 -15.53 8.99
C GLY A 291 6.90 -15.74 8.92
N SER A 292 6.20 -15.16 7.94
CA SER A 292 4.80 -15.51 7.72
C SER A 292 4.64 -16.98 7.35
N ILE A 293 3.59 -17.58 7.88
CA ILE A 293 3.12 -18.92 7.52
C ILE A 293 1.77 -18.88 6.80
N SER A 294 1.28 -17.66 6.49
CA SER A 294 -0.04 -17.43 5.90
C SER A 294 -1.12 -18.24 6.62
N GLY A 295 -1.39 -17.86 7.89
CA GLY A 295 -2.24 -18.64 8.81
C GLY A 295 -3.65 -18.86 8.27
N ASN A 296 -4.35 -19.83 8.82
CA ASN A 296 -5.66 -20.30 8.33
C ASN A 296 -6.71 -19.18 8.17
N ASP A 297 -6.70 -18.21 9.08
CA ASP A 297 -7.68 -17.13 9.12
C ASP A 297 -7.19 -15.84 8.46
N SER A 298 -6.07 -15.89 7.71
CA SER A 298 -5.51 -14.79 6.96
C SER A 298 -6.08 -14.71 5.54
N GLY A 299 -6.19 -13.50 4.99
CA GLY A 299 -6.58 -13.22 3.60
C GLY A 299 -5.43 -12.52 2.88
N ASP A 300 -4.47 -13.30 2.39
CA ASP A 300 -3.26 -12.80 1.76
C ASP A 300 -3.45 -12.77 0.24
N ILE A 301 -3.76 -11.59 -0.31
CA ILE A 301 -4.15 -11.41 -1.70
C ILE A 301 -3.27 -10.36 -2.38
N PHE A 302 -2.78 -10.69 -3.57
CA PHE A 302 -1.79 -9.90 -4.28
C PHE A 302 -2.24 -9.60 -5.70
N ILE A 303 -2.00 -8.37 -6.16
CA ILE A 303 -2.18 -7.97 -7.55
C ILE A 303 -0.90 -7.35 -8.08
N ALA A 304 -0.56 -7.65 -9.33
CA ALA A 304 0.58 -7.07 -10.01
C ALA A 304 0.16 -6.50 -11.35
N PHE A 305 0.70 -5.33 -11.73
CA PHE A 305 0.41 -4.70 -13.02
C PHE A 305 1.68 -4.12 -13.67
N SER A 306 1.63 -4.00 -15.01
CA SER A 306 2.69 -3.37 -15.80
C SER A 306 2.20 -2.06 -16.42
N THR A 307 2.96 -0.97 -16.23
CA THR A 307 2.68 0.31 -16.89
C THR A 307 3.18 0.37 -18.34
N ALA A 308 3.87 -0.67 -18.82
CA ALA A 308 4.23 -0.81 -20.24
C ALA A 308 3.01 -1.09 -21.13
N ASN A 309 3.24 -1.13 -22.45
CA ASN A 309 2.22 -1.45 -23.45
C ASN A 309 0.97 -0.54 -23.39
N ALA A 310 1.19 0.78 -23.26
CA ALA A 310 0.11 1.76 -23.30
C ALA A 310 -0.75 1.59 -24.57
N GLY A 311 -2.07 1.77 -24.43
CA GLY A 311 -3.04 1.64 -25.51
C GLY A 311 -3.42 0.20 -25.87
N ALA A 312 -2.78 -0.82 -25.30
CA ALA A 312 -3.07 -2.20 -25.65
C ALA A 312 -4.53 -2.60 -25.37
N GLY A 313 -5.09 -2.14 -24.24
CA GLY A 313 -6.46 -2.42 -23.82
C GLY A 313 -7.54 -1.60 -24.55
N LEU A 314 -7.15 -0.58 -25.32
CA LEU A 314 -8.06 0.27 -26.11
C LEU A 314 -8.07 -0.13 -27.61
N ALA A 315 -7.30 -1.11 -28.00
CA ALA A 315 -7.19 -1.53 -29.40
C ALA A 315 -8.49 -2.21 -29.87
N GLN A 316 -9.08 -1.69 -30.94
CA GLN A 316 -10.36 -2.19 -31.47
C GLN A 316 -10.24 -3.48 -32.31
N LYS A 317 -9.07 -3.77 -32.87
CA LYS A 317 -8.84 -4.96 -33.72
C LYS A 317 -7.67 -5.79 -33.24
N SER A 318 -6.51 -5.18 -33.09
CA SER A 318 -5.28 -5.85 -32.65
C SER A 318 -4.33 -4.84 -32.02
N ALA A 319 -3.54 -5.27 -31.04
CA ALA A 319 -2.49 -4.48 -30.44
C ALA A 319 -1.12 -5.10 -30.73
N ASN A 320 -0.12 -4.27 -31.04
CA ASN A 320 1.27 -4.67 -31.02
C ASN A 320 1.82 -4.46 -29.60
N VAL A 321 2.18 -5.55 -28.94
CA VAL A 321 2.68 -5.50 -27.58
C VAL A 321 4.12 -6.01 -27.49
N ARG A 322 4.88 -5.43 -26.61
CA ARG A 322 6.21 -5.92 -26.24
C ARG A 322 6.07 -6.92 -25.10
N MET A 323 6.84 -8.00 -25.15
CA MET A 323 6.91 -9.00 -24.11
C MET A 323 8.37 -9.25 -23.73
N LEU A 324 8.70 -9.15 -22.45
CA LEU A 324 10.00 -9.57 -21.95
C LEU A 324 10.15 -11.09 -22.08
N ALA A 325 11.30 -11.53 -22.59
CA ALA A 325 11.57 -12.96 -22.69
C ALA A 325 11.55 -13.63 -21.30
N ASN A 326 10.94 -14.80 -21.19
CA ASN A 326 10.79 -15.51 -19.91
C ASN A 326 12.13 -15.80 -19.21
N GLY A 327 13.21 -15.99 -19.95
CA GLY A 327 14.55 -16.19 -19.40
C GLY A 327 15.13 -14.98 -18.64
N LEU A 328 14.49 -13.80 -18.74
CA LEU A 328 14.91 -12.59 -18.04
C LEU A 328 14.02 -12.28 -16.80
N MET A 329 13.08 -13.14 -16.47
CA MET A 329 12.13 -12.91 -15.38
C MET A 329 12.74 -13.05 -13.97
N ASP A 330 13.84 -13.78 -13.81
CA ASP A 330 14.38 -14.08 -12.47
C ASP A 330 14.81 -12.83 -11.71
N SER A 331 15.38 -11.85 -12.39
CA SER A 331 15.75 -10.56 -11.78
C SER A 331 14.52 -9.77 -11.28
N LEU A 332 13.39 -9.85 -11.99
CA LEU A 332 12.13 -9.23 -11.56
C LEU A 332 11.49 -10.02 -10.41
N PHE A 333 11.63 -11.34 -10.37
CA PHE A 333 11.19 -12.16 -9.25
C PHE A 333 11.97 -11.82 -7.98
N GLU A 334 13.29 -11.75 -8.08
CA GLU A 334 14.16 -11.36 -6.97
C GLU A 334 13.81 -9.94 -6.47
N ALA A 335 13.68 -8.98 -7.39
CA ALA A 335 13.28 -7.62 -7.06
C ALA A 335 11.91 -7.56 -6.34
N THR A 336 10.94 -8.38 -6.76
CA THR A 336 9.62 -8.47 -6.11
C THR A 336 9.72 -8.99 -4.68
N VAL A 337 10.49 -10.06 -4.46
CA VAL A 337 10.71 -10.64 -3.12
C VAL A 337 11.36 -9.62 -2.19
N GLN A 338 12.46 -8.99 -2.64
CA GLN A 338 13.20 -7.99 -1.86
C GLN A 338 12.36 -6.74 -1.56
N ALA A 339 11.60 -6.25 -2.54
CA ALA A 339 10.74 -5.09 -2.34
C ALA A 339 9.57 -5.41 -1.40
N THR A 340 8.97 -6.59 -1.48
CA THR A 340 7.90 -7.01 -0.56
C THR A 340 8.39 -7.06 0.88
N GLU A 341 9.54 -7.71 1.13
CA GLU A 341 10.15 -7.77 2.47
C GLU A 341 10.36 -6.37 3.05
N GLU A 342 10.96 -5.46 2.30
CA GLU A 342 11.23 -4.10 2.77
C GLU A 342 9.95 -3.27 2.96
N ALA A 343 8.95 -3.39 2.08
CA ALA A 343 7.69 -2.66 2.20
C ALA A 343 6.95 -3.01 3.49
N VAL A 344 6.91 -4.27 3.89
CA VAL A 344 6.30 -4.70 5.16
C VAL A 344 7.06 -4.14 6.35
N VAL A 345 8.40 -4.19 6.35
CA VAL A 345 9.19 -3.62 7.46
C VAL A 345 9.02 -2.11 7.54
N ASN A 346 8.97 -1.42 6.39
CA ASN A 346 8.70 0.03 6.36
C ASN A 346 7.31 0.37 6.92
N ALA A 347 6.27 -0.43 6.65
CA ALA A 347 4.95 -0.26 7.25
C ALA A 347 5.01 -0.28 8.79
N MET A 348 5.78 -1.22 9.35
CA MET A 348 5.93 -1.36 10.81
C MET A 348 6.79 -0.26 11.43
N ILE A 349 7.87 0.17 10.76
CA ILE A 349 8.76 1.23 11.22
C ILE A 349 8.06 2.60 11.20
N ALA A 350 7.28 2.87 10.16
CA ALA A 350 6.55 4.13 10.05
C ALA A 350 5.30 4.21 10.95
N ALA A 351 4.83 3.05 11.44
CA ALA A 351 3.64 2.99 12.28
C ALA A 351 3.89 3.62 13.66
N LYS A 352 2.83 4.22 14.20
CA LYS A 352 2.82 4.80 15.55
C LYS A 352 1.82 4.04 16.41
N THR A 353 2.15 3.83 17.68
CA THR A 353 1.23 3.29 18.69
C THR A 353 -0.15 3.92 18.54
N MET A 354 -1.19 3.11 18.57
CA MET A 354 -2.56 3.55 18.36
C MET A 354 -3.51 2.90 19.35
N THR A 355 -4.33 3.74 20.00
CA THR A 355 -5.45 3.31 20.84
C THR A 355 -6.75 3.39 20.05
N GLY A 356 -7.54 2.35 20.11
CA GLY A 356 -8.83 2.22 19.41
C GLY A 356 -9.99 1.90 20.34
N ILE A 357 -10.90 1.05 19.89
CA ILE A 357 -12.12 0.64 20.63
C ILE A 357 -11.77 0.06 21.99
N ASN A 358 -12.62 0.36 22.99
CA ASN A 358 -12.52 -0.14 24.37
C ASN A 358 -11.20 0.23 25.08
N GLY A 359 -10.47 1.23 24.58
CA GLY A 359 -9.15 1.59 25.10
C GLY A 359 -8.04 0.60 24.72
N HIS A 360 -8.32 -0.35 23.81
CA HIS A 360 -7.30 -1.27 23.34
C HIS A 360 -6.19 -0.52 22.60
N THR A 361 -4.94 -0.80 22.96
CA THR A 361 -3.76 -0.14 22.39
C THR A 361 -2.85 -1.16 21.73
N VAL A 362 -2.49 -0.89 20.50
CA VAL A 362 -1.48 -1.66 19.75
C VAL A 362 -0.21 -0.82 19.65
N GLU A 363 0.87 -1.37 20.20
CA GLU A 363 2.17 -0.70 20.26
C GLU A 363 2.90 -0.75 18.91
N ALA A 364 3.56 0.34 18.56
CA ALA A 364 4.51 0.37 17.45
C ALA A 364 5.74 -0.52 17.74
N LEU A 365 6.41 -1.00 16.71
CA LEU A 365 7.70 -1.68 16.83
C LEU A 365 8.74 -0.74 17.44
N PRO A 366 9.31 -1.03 18.63
CA PRO A 366 10.27 -0.15 19.26
C PRO A 366 11.61 -0.15 18.50
N HIS A 367 11.98 0.99 17.90
CA HIS A 367 13.15 1.12 17.03
C HIS A 367 14.48 0.81 17.75
N ASP A 368 14.61 1.24 19.00
CA ASP A 368 15.81 0.98 19.80
C ASP A 368 16.00 -0.51 20.07
N ARG A 369 14.89 -1.20 20.43
CA ARG A 369 14.90 -2.65 20.65
C ARG A 369 15.19 -3.42 19.36
N LEU A 370 14.60 -2.99 18.23
CA LEU A 370 14.93 -3.56 16.93
C LEU A 370 16.43 -3.42 16.64
N SER A 371 17.00 -2.24 16.85
CA SER A 371 18.42 -1.97 16.63
C SER A 371 19.33 -2.81 17.54
N GLU A 372 18.94 -3.03 18.80
CA GLU A 372 19.63 -3.91 19.75
C GLU A 372 19.63 -5.36 19.25
N VAL A 373 18.47 -5.87 18.81
CA VAL A 373 18.33 -7.22 18.27
C VAL A 373 19.20 -7.39 17.03
N LEU A 374 19.12 -6.47 16.07
CA LEU A 374 19.93 -6.55 14.84
C LEU A 374 21.43 -6.53 15.14
N ARG A 375 21.91 -5.74 16.10
CA ARG A 375 23.32 -5.78 16.56
C ARG A 375 23.68 -7.13 17.17
N LYS A 376 22.83 -7.67 18.05
CA LYS A 376 23.03 -8.99 18.70
C LYS A 376 23.26 -10.10 17.68
N TYR A 377 22.54 -10.04 16.54
CA TYR A 377 22.62 -11.04 15.48
C TYR A 377 23.57 -10.65 14.34
N ASN A 378 24.37 -9.58 14.49
CA ASN A 378 25.27 -9.06 13.45
C ASN A 378 24.55 -8.74 12.14
N ARG A 379 23.36 -8.13 12.22
CA ARG A 379 22.50 -7.76 11.10
C ARG A 379 22.25 -6.27 10.99
N LEU A 380 22.96 -5.45 11.73
CA LEU A 380 22.87 -3.99 11.59
C LEU A 380 24.00 -3.48 10.69
N THR A 381 23.64 -2.76 9.62
CA THR A 381 24.64 -2.05 8.82
C THR A 381 25.12 -0.82 9.58
N VAL A 382 26.41 -0.76 9.92
CA VAL A 382 27.00 0.45 10.49
C VAL A 382 27.18 1.45 9.35
N LYS A 383 26.58 2.63 9.48
CA LYS A 383 26.78 3.75 8.55
C LYS A 383 28.15 4.38 8.76
#